data_79f9d671ae2f664226f579f3fd81d139
#
_entry.id   79f9d671ae2f664226f579f3fd81d139
#
_cell.length_a   1.000
_cell.length_b   1.000
_cell.length_c   1.000
_cell.angle_alpha   90.00
_cell.angle_beta   90.00
_cell.angle_gamma   90.00
#
_symmetry.space_group_name_H-M   'P 1'
#
loop_
_entity.id
_entity.type
_entity.pdbx_description
1 polymer ?
#
loop_
_entity_poly.entity_id
_entity_poly.type
_entity_poly.pdbx_seq_one_letter_code
_entity_poly.pdbx_strand_id
1 'polypeptide(L)'
;MELVCPAGSLPALKAAVDNGANAVYLGFRDATNARNFAGLNFGMDEIHAGIRHARAAGVKVFIALNTYPREANWSQWTEAADRAANLGVDAVIVADMGLLRYCAQHHPQMRRHLSVQASATSHEAIDFYAREFGVQRVVLPRVLSLQQVRQVIAHSPIEVEVFGFGSLCIMV
;
A
#
# COMPACT_ATOMS: atom_id res chain seq x y z
N MET A 1 0.28 14.09 11.69
CA MET A 1 0.88 13.70 10.39
C MET A 1 1.63 12.41 10.58
N GLU A 2 1.53 11.47 9.65
CA GLU A 2 2.16 10.16 9.74
C GLU A 2 3.25 10.06 8.68
N LEU A 3 4.45 9.60 9.05
CA LEU A 3 5.55 9.36 8.12
C LEU A 3 5.53 7.90 7.68
N VAL A 4 5.26 7.67 6.39
CA VAL A 4 5.23 6.35 5.76
C VAL A 4 6.48 6.19 4.90
N CYS A 5 7.32 5.20 5.21
CA CYS A 5 8.59 4.97 4.53
C CYS A 5 8.56 3.72 3.65
N PRO A 6 9.10 3.77 2.41
CA PRO A 6 9.31 2.58 1.60
C PRO A 6 10.42 1.71 2.17
N ALA A 7 10.26 0.39 2.08
CA ALA A 7 11.32 -0.55 2.40
C ALA A 7 11.49 -1.57 1.26
N GLY A 8 12.62 -1.50 0.58
CA GLY A 8 12.97 -2.45 -0.50
C GLY A 8 13.79 -3.65 -0.01
N SER A 9 14.24 -3.65 1.25
CA SER A 9 15.02 -4.71 1.88
C SER A 9 14.88 -4.67 3.39
N LEU A 10 15.24 -5.75 4.07
CA LEU A 10 15.19 -5.81 5.53
C LEU A 10 16.10 -4.76 6.21
N PRO A 11 17.34 -4.48 5.74
CA PRO A 11 18.13 -3.37 6.28
C PRO A 11 17.46 -2.00 6.10
N ALA A 12 16.83 -1.73 4.95
CA ALA A 12 16.10 -0.48 4.71
C ALA A 12 14.89 -0.34 5.63
N LEU A 13 14.16 -1.44 5.87
CA LEU A 13 13.04 -1.47 6.81
C LEU A 13 13.51 -1.11 8.21
N LYS A 14 14.56 -1.76 8.71
CA LYS A 14 15.13 -1.46 10.04
C LYS A 14 15.57 -0.01 10.14
N ALA A 15 16.30 0.49 9.14
CA ALA A 15 16.72 1.88 9.12
C ALA A 15 15.53 2.86 9.19
N ALA A 16 14.44 2.62 8.46
CA ALA A 16 13.24 3.44 8.52
C ALA A 16 12.60 3.43 9.92
N VAL A 17 12.43 2.24 10.50
CA VAL A 17 11.86 2.04 11.84
C VAL A 17 12.72 2.75 12.89
N ASP A 18 14.03 2.52 12.87
CA ASP A 18 14.97 3.04 13.87
C ASP A 18 15.15 4.58 13.79
N ASN A 19 14.75 5.18 12.65
CA ASN A 19 14.79 6.64 12.43
C ASN A 19 13.41 7.32 12.45
N GLY A 20 12.40 6.70 13.05
CA GLY A 20 11.15 7.36 13.41
C GLY A 20 10.03 7.29 12.37
N ALA A 21 10.06 6.32 11.46
CA ALA A 21 8.89 6.03 10.63
C ALA A 21 7.69 5.67 11.52
N ASN A 22 6.50 6.15 11.16
CA ASN A 22 5.24 5.73 11.80
C ASN A 22 4.67 4.47 11.14
N ALA A 23 5.00 4.28 9.86
CA ALA A 23 4.67 3.09 9.10
C ALA A 23 5.76 2.81 8.06
N VAL A 24 5.90 1.53 7.71
CA VAL A 24 6.73 1.08 6.59
C VAL A 24 5.87 0.31 5.60
N TYR A 25 6.13 0.47 4.29
CA TYR A 25 5.51 -0.38 3.29
C TYR A 25 6.55 -1.17 2.50
N LEU A 26 6.20 -2.39 2.16
CA LEU A 26 7.04 -3.34 1.45
C LEU A 26 6.20 -4.18 0.49
N GLY A 27 6.84 -4.96 -0.35
CA GLY A 27 6.18 -5.88 -1.28
C GLY A 27 6.75 -7.29 -1.20
N PHE A 28 5.94 -8.25 -1.62
CA PHE A 28 6.43 -9.60 -1.88
C PHE A 28 7.40 -9.59 -3.07
N ARG A 29 8.32 -10.55 -3.10
CA ARG A 29 9.26 -10.76 -4.23
C ARG A 29 8.56 -11.52 -5.35
N ASP A 30 7.48 -10.95 -5.87
CA ASP A 30 6.67 -11.53 -6.93
C ASP A 30 5.96 -10.44 -7.77
N ALA A 31 5.13 -10.85 -8.73
CA ALA A 31 4.44 -9.97 -9.66
C ALA A 31 3.35 -9.09 -9.04
N THR A 32 2.98 -9.31 -7.79
CA THR A 32 1.91 -8.54 -7.12
C THR A 32 2.34 -7.13 -6.72
N ASN A 33 3.65 -6.84 -6.79
CA ASN A 33 4.23 -5.55 -6.46
C ASN A 33 4.84 -4.87 -7.70
N ALA A 34 4.45 -3.63 -7.98
CA ALA A 34 4.94 -2.84 -9.11
C ALA A 34 6.45 -2.57 -9.09
N ARG A 35 7.11 -2.68 -7.94
CA ARG A 35 8.56 -2.51 -7.79
C ARG A 35 9.29 -3.85 -7.61
N ASN A 36 8.88 -4.86 -8.34
CA ASN A 36 9.54 -6.16 -8.30
C ASN A 36 10.81 -6.16 -9.16
N PHE A 37 11.87 -5.53 -8.65
CA PHE A 37 13.19 -5.51 -9.28
C PHE A 37 14.12 -6.53 -8.64
N ALA A 38 15.09 -7.02 -9.41
CA ALA A 38 16.10 -7.94 -8.90
C ALA A 38 16.84 -7.36 -7.68
N GLY A 39 16.94 -8.14 -6.61
CA GLY A 39 17.60 -7.73 -5.36
C GLY A 39 16.73 -6.88 -4.43
N LEU A 40 15.50 -6.54 -4.82
CA LEU A 40 14.54 -5.84 -3.97
C LEU A 40 13.40 -6.77 -3.54
N ASN A 41 12.63 -6.27 -2.57
CA ASN A 41 11.50 -6.94 -1.95
C ASN A 41 11.89 -8.13 -1.07
N PHE A 42 10.90 -8.77 -0.49
CA PHE A 42 11.08 -9.63 0.67
C PHE A 42 10.66 -11.06 0.37
N GLY A 43 11.52 -12.01 0.79
CA GLY A 43 11.11 -13.38 1.03
C GLY A 43 10.38 -13.51 2.37
N MET A 44 9.72 -14.64 2.61
CA MET A 44 8.87 -14.81 3.81
C MET A 44 9.63 -14.65 5.13
N ASP A 45 10.85 -15.18 5.24
CA ASP A 45 11.67 -15.05 6.45
C ASP A 45 12.03 -13.60 6.75
N GLU A 46 12.36 -12.83 5.70
CA GLU A 46 12.66 -11.40 5.82
C GLU A 46 11.43 -10.60 6.23
N ILE A 47 10.24 -10.94 5.71
CA ILE A 47 8.96 -10.33 6.10
C ILE A 47 8.69 -10.57 7.58
N HIS A 48 8.78 -11.81 8.04
CA HIS A 48 8.59 -12.14 9.46
C HIS A 48 9.58 -11.39 10.36
N ALA A 49 10.84 -11.29 9.96
CA ALA A 49 11.85 -10.55 10.71
C ALA A 49 11.53 -9.04 10.73
N GLY A 50 11.12 -8.48 9.59
CA GLY A 50 10.74 -7.08 9.46
C GLY A 50 9.51 -6.71 10.27
N ILE A 51 8.46 -7.53 10.22
CA ILE A 51 7.23 -7.34 11.01
C ILE A 51 7.54 -7.38 12.50
N ARG A 52 8.34 -8.34 12.98
CA ARG A 52 8.72 -8.39 14.39
C ARG A 52 9.47 -7.13 14.82
N HIS A 53 10.42 -6.65 14.00
CA HIS A 53 11.19 -5.44 14.30
C HIS A 53 10.28 -4.19 14.35
N ALA A 54 9.42 -4.01 13.36
CA ALA A 54 8.48 -2.89 13.30
C ALA A 54 7.51 -2.90 14.48
N ARG A 55 6.92 -4.05 14.82
CA ARG A 55 5.98 -4.19 15.94
C ARG A 55 6.64 -3.90 17.28
N ALA A 56 7.87 -4.31 17.49
CA ALA A 56 8.61 -4.03 18.74
C ALA A 56 8.80 -2.51 18.94
N ALA A 57 8.83 -1.73 17.86
CA ALA A 57 8.92 -0.27 17.87
C ALA A 57 7.57 0.45 17.75
N GLY A 58 6.44 -0.29 17.69
CA GLY A 58 5.11 0.29 17.51
C GLY A 58 4.87 0.87 16.12
N VAL A 59 5.66 0.46 15.11
CA VAL A 59 5.58 0.94 13.71
C VAL A 59 4.67 0.03 12.91
N LYS A 60 3.75 0.61 12.14
CA LYS A 60 2.81 -0.12 11.28
C LYS A 60 3.51 -0.70 10.06
N VAL A 61 2.99 -1.82 9.55
CA VAL A 61 3.50 -2.48 8.34
C VAL A 61 2.39 -2.60 7.30
N PHE A 62 2.65 -2.11 6.09
CA PHE A 62 1.75 -2.22 4.95
C PHE A 62 2.37 -3.10 3.86
N ILE A 63 1.55 -3.91 3.19
CA ILE A 63 1.96 -4.71 2.04
C ILE A 63 1.40 -4.11 0.75
N ALA A 64 2.27 -3.85 -0.23
CA ALA A 64 1.87 -3.38 -1.54
C ALA A 64 1.51 -4.57 -2.45
N LEU A 65 0.24 -4.59 -2.90
CA LEU A 65 -0.34 -5.49 -3.89
C LEU A 65 -0.90 -4.61 -5.01
N ASN A 66 -0.03 -3.86 -5.67
CA ASN A 66 -0.40 -2.69 -6.44
C ASN A 66 -0.17 -2.83 -7.96
N THR A 67 -0.13 -4.06 -8.44
CA THR A 67 -0.19 -4.39 -9.86
C THR A 67 -1.58 -4.95 -10.23
N TYR A 68 -1.79 -5.16 -11.53
CA TYR A 68 -3.07 -5.60 -12.07
C TYR A 68 -2.98 -7.08 -12.49
N PRO A 69 -3.82 -7.97 -11.94
CA PRO A 69 -3.89 -9.37 -12.35
C PRO A 69 -4.49 -9.49 -13.76
N ARG A 70 -4.13 -10.58 -14.42
CA ARG A 70 -4.88 -11.10 -15.56
C ARG A 70 -5.74 -12.27 -15.09
N GLU A 71 -6.80 -12.61 -15.83
CA GLU A 71 -7.66 -13.74 -15.49
C GLU A 71 -6.85 -15.04 -15.23
N ALA A 72 -5.89 -15.33 -16.10
CA ALA A 72 -5.06 -16.54 -16.01
C ALA A 72 -4.18 -16.65 -14.75
N ASN A 73 -3.93 -15.54 -14.04
CA ASN A 73 -3.07 -15.50 -12.86
C ASN A 73 -3.73 -14.83 -11.63
N TRP A 74 -5.05 -14.71 -11.64
CA TRP A 74 -5.83 -14.10 -10.54
C TRP A 74 -5.52 -14.72 -9.18
N SER A 75 -5.37 -16.05 -9.11
CA SER A 75 -5.06 -16.75 -7.86
C SER A 75 -3.82 -16.25 -7.15
N GLN A 76 -2.79 -15.81 -7.89
CA GLN A 76 -1.57 -15.28 -7.31
C GLN A 76 -1.84 -14.02 -6.47
N TRP A 77 -2.77 -13.17 -6.90
CA TRP A 77 -3.14 -11.94 -6.17
C TRP A 77 -4.02 -12.23 -4.96
N THR A 78 -4.97 -13.14 -5.08
CA THR A 78 -5.80 -13.55 -3.93
C THR A 78 -4.97 -14.25 -2.86
N GLU A 79 -4.08 -15.15 -3.23
CA GLU A 79 -3.12 -15.79 -2.33
C GLU A 79 -2.19 -14.79 -1.66
N ALA A 80 -1.76 -13.73 -2.37
CA ALA A 80 -0.95 -12.67 -1.78
C ALA A 80 -1.74 -11.84 -0.76
N ALA A 81 -3.03 -11.57 -1.01
CA ALA A 81 -3.92 -10.93 -0.05
C ALA A 81 -4.14 -11.80 1.19
N ASP A 82 -4.35 -13.10 1.01
CA ASP A 82 -4.49 -14.07 2.11
C ASP A 82 -3.21 -14.15 2.94
N ARG A 83 -2.04 -14.18 2.29
CA ARG A 83 -0.74 -14.13 2.99
C ARG A 83 -0.58 -12.85 3.80
N ALA A 84 -0.94 -11.69 3.24
CA ALA A 84 -0.86 -10.42 3.96
C ALA A 84 -1.79 -10.41 5.19
N ALA A 85 -3.02 -10.93 5.04
CA ALA A 85 -3.96 -11.07 6.15
C ALA A 85 -3.43 -12.00 7.25
N ASN A 86 -2.88 -13.17 6.88
CA ASN A 86 -2.31 -14.15 7.80
C ASN A 86 -1.06 -13.62 8.53
N LEU A 87 -0.28 -12.75 7.91
CA LEU A 87 0.83 -12.04 8.55
C LEU A 87 0.34 -10.99 9.58
N GLY A 88 -0.94 -10.65 9.55
CA GLY A 88 -1.56 -9.67 10.41
C GLY A 88 -1.00 -8.26 10.18
N VAL A 89 -0.72 -7.88 8.93
CA VAL A 89 -0.26 -6.53 8.59
C VAL A 89 -1.34 -5.49 8.85
N ASP A 90 -0.94 -4.25 9.05
CA ASP A 90 -1.86 -3.17 9.41
C ASP A 90 -2.71 -2.70 8.23
N ALA A 91 -2.21 -2.84 6.99
CA ALA A 91 -2.97 -2.55 5.77
C ALA A 91 -2.36 -3.21 4.54
N VAL A 92 -3.16 -3.30 3.47
CA VAL A 92 -2.70 -3.59 2.11
C VAL A 92 -2.90 -2.36 1.23
N ILE A 93 -1.95 -2.12 0.31
CA ILE A 93 -1.99 -1.03 -0.67
C ILE A 93 -2.33 -1.66 -2.02
N VAL A 94 -3.53 -1.41 -2.52
CA VAL A 94 -4.10 -2.12 -3.68
C VAL A 94 -4.50 -1.13 -4.77
N ALA A 95 -4.31 -1.52 -6.05
CA ALA A 95 -4.73 -0.72 -7.21
C ALA A 95 -5.94 -1.33 -7.91
N ASP A 96 -6.00 -2.64 -8.02
CA ASP A 96 -7.02 -3.37 -8.77
C ASP A 96 -8.35 -3.46 -8.00
N MET A 97 -9.45 -3.10 -8.67
CA MET A 97 -10.79 -3.09 -8.06
C MET A 97 -11.30 -4.50 -7.71
N GLY A 98 -10.94 -5.50 -8.51
CA GLY A 98 -11.29 -6.90 -8.23
C GLY A 98 -10.61 -7.37 -6.94
N LEU A 99 -9.32 -7.05 -6.78
CA LEU A 99 -8.57 -7.39 -5.57
C LEU A 99 -9.07 -6.60 -4.34
N LEU A 100 -9.46 -5.32 -4.51
CA LEU A 100 -10.10 -4.54 -3.44
C LEU A 100 -11.40 -5.22 -2.98
N ARG A 101 -12.23 -5.66 -3.93
CA ARG A 101 -13.47 -6.39 -3.60
C ARG A 101 -13.19 -7.71 -2.92
N TYR A 102 -12.21 -8.48 -3.40
CA TYR A 102 -11.78 -9.70 -2.75
C TYR A 102 -11.38 -9.47 -1.30
N CYS A 103 -10.50 -8.49 -1.05
CA CYS A 103 -10.07 -8.12 0.31
C CYS A 103 -11.25 -7.67 1.18
N ALA A 104 -12.21 -6.91 0.63
CA ALA A 104 -13.38 -6.46 1.38
C ALA A 104 -14.28 -7.63 1.80
N GLN A 105 -14.40 -8.65 0.97
CA GLN A 105 -15.26 -9.82 1.24
C GLN A 105 -14.60 -10.88 2.13
N HIS A 106 -13.33 -11.17 1.90
CA HIS A 106 -12.62 -12.26 2.57
C HIS A 106 -11.81 -11.81 3.80
N HIS A 107 -11.37 -10.53 3.81
CA HIS A 107 -10.59 -9.95 4.89
C HIS A 107 -11.16 -8.59 5.34
N PRO A 108 -12.42 -8.52 5.81
CA PRO A 108 -13.10 -7.25 6.10
C PRO A 108 -12.39 -6.40 7.16
N GLN A 109 -11.64 -7.02 8.07
CA GLN A 109 -10.89 -6.31 9.13
C GLN A 109 -9.54 -5.75 8.65
N MET A 110 -9.01 -6.24 7.53
CA MET A 110 -7.76 -5.74 6.96
C MET A 110 -7.99 -4.39 6.30
N ARG A 111 -7.27 -3.36 6.75
CA ARG A 111 -7.36 -2.02 6.15
C ARG A 111 -6.89 -2.04 4.69
N ARG A 112 -7.60 -1.29 3.86
CA ARG A 112 -7.32 -1.15 2.43
C ARG A 112 -6.94 0.29 2.14
N HIS A 113 -5.75 0.48 1.60
CA HIS A 113 -5.26 1.75 1.09
C HIS A 113 -5.28 1.70 -0.44
N LEU A 114 -5.79 2.75 -1.07
CA LEU A 114 -5.79 2.85 -2.52
C LEU A 114 -4.41 3.28 -3.01
N SER A 115 -3.80 2.44 -3.84
CA SER A 115 -2.49 2.72 -4.42
C SER A 115 -2.53 3.92 -5.37
N VAL A 116 -1.42 4.64 -5.48
CA VAL A 116 -1.19 5.64 -6.52
C VAL A 116 -1.41 5.09 -7.93
N GLN A 117 -1.21 3.81 -8.15
CA GLN A 117 -1.44 3.13 -9.44
C GLN A 117 -2.91 3.14 -9.87
N ALA A 118 -3.86 3.29 -8.95
CA ALA A 118 -5.27 3.47 -9.28
C ALA A 118 -5.60 4.86 -9.84
N SER A 119 -4.65 5.79 -9.83
CA SER A 119 -4.75 7.13 -10.42
C SER A 119 -5.98 7.93 -9.96
N ALA A 120 -6.41 7.77 -8.70
CA ALA A 120 -7.52 8.53 -8.14
C ALA A 120 -7.09 9.99 -7.90
N THR A 121 -7.62 10.91 -8.70
CA THR A 121 -7.23 12.32 -8.72
C THR A 121 -8.33 13.27 -8.24
N SER A 122 -9.54 12.78 -8.03
CA SER A 122 -10.68 13.57 -7.58
C SER A 122 -11.34 12.99 -6.33
N HIS A 123 -12.03 13.83 -5.58
CA HIS A 123 -12.74 13.38 -4.38
C HIS A 123 -13.91 12.46 -4.72
N GLU A 124 -14.54 12.60 -5.89
CA GLU A 124 -15.61 11.72 -6.34
C GLU A 124 -15.10 10.31 -6.60
N ALA A 125 -13.91 10.17 -7.24
CA ALA A 125 -13.29 8.87 -7.43
C ALA A 125 -12.92 8.23 -6.06
N ILE A 126 -12.38 9.03 -5.14
CA ILE A 126 -12.01 8.57 -3.80
C ILE A 126 -13.26 8.13 -3.02
N ASP A 127 -14.33 8.90 -3.08
CA ASP A 127 -15.62 8.55 -2.44
C ASP A 127 -16.20 7.25 -3.01
N PHE A 128 -16.11 7.05 -4.32
CA PHE A 128 -16.48 5.78 -4.95
C PHE A 128 -15.70 4.59 -4.35
N TYR A 129 -14.36 4.67 -4.29
CA TYR A 129 -13.54 3.60 -3.72
C TYR A 129 -13.82 3.38 -2.23
N ALA A 130 -14.07 4.44 -1.49
CA ALA A 130 -14.40 4.35 -0.06
C ALA A 130 -15.72 3.60 0.15
N ARG A 131 -16.77 3.96 -0.59
CA ARG A 131 -18.10 3.35 -0.45
C ARG A 131 -18.17 1.92 -0.98
N GLU A 132 -17.61 1.67 -2.17
CA GLU A 132 -17.75 0.38 -2.85
C GLU A 132 -16.81 -0.70 -2.31
N PHE A 133 -15.64 -0.30 -1.83
CA PHE A 133 -14.60 -1.25 -1.43
C PHE A 133 -14.10 -1.06 0.02
N GLY A 134 -14.64 -0.10 0.74
CA GLY A 134 -14.22 0.19 2.12
C GLY A 134 -12.76 0.64 2.21
N VAL A 135 -12.26 1.36 1.20
CA VAL A 135 -10.94 1.99 1.24
C VAL A 135 -10.91 3.05 2.33
N GLN A 136 -9.84 3.12 3.10
CA GLN A 136 -9.70 4.00 4.26
C GLN A 136 -8.57 5.03 4.10
N ARG A 137 -7.72 4.89 3.07
CA ARG A 137 -6.67 5.84 2.72
C ARG A 137 -6.44 5.81 1.21
N VAL A 138 -6.14 6.96 0.63
CA VAL A 138 -5.71 7.09 -0.76
C VAL A 138 -4.31 7.69 -0.85
N VAL A 139 -3.45 7.10 -1.69
CA VAL A 139 -2.15 7.68 -2.06
C VAL A 139 -2.34 8.48 -3.34
N LEU A 140 -2.20 9.81 -3.26
CA LEU A 140 -2.42 10.71 -4.39
C LEU A 140 -1.25 10.66 -5.38
N PRO A 141 -1.54 10.72 -6.69
CA PRO A 141 -0.50 10.81 -7.72
C PRO A 141 0.18 12.19 -7.71
N ARG A 142 1.46 12.20 -8.08
CA ARG A 142 2.31 13.40 -8.09
C ARG A 142 1.97 14.41 -9.18
N VAL A 143 1.03 14.08 -10.07
CA VAL A 143 0.57 14.99 -11.15
C VAL A 143 -0.31 16.12 -10.62
N LEU A 144 -0.83 16.00 -9.39
CA LEU A 144 -1.67 17.02 -8.79
C LEU A 144 -0.84 18.20 -8.28
N SER A 145 -1.28 19.43 -8.60
CA SER A 145 -0.75 20.63 -7.96
C SER A 145 -1.12 20.70 -6.48
N LEU A 146 -0.40 21.49 -5.70
CA LEU A 146 -0.72 21.70 -4.28
C LEU A 146 -2.14 22.23 -4.06
N GLN A 147 -2.66 23.05 -4.97
CA GLN A 147 -4.03 23.54 -4.91
C GLN A 147 -5.04 22.40 -5.08
N GLN A 148 -4.82 21.52 -6.06
CA GLN A 148 -5.66 20.33 -6.28
C GLN A 148 -5.59 19.37 -5.08
N VAL A 149 -4.39 19.13 -4.53
CA VAL A 149 -4.23 18.31 -3.32
C VAL A 149 -5.04 18.88 -2.15
N ARG A 150 -4.99 20.21 -1.93
CA ARG A 150 -5.80 20.87 -0.89
C ARG A 150 -7.29 20.68 -1.11
N GLN A 151 -7.77 20.77 -2.35
CA GLN A 151 -9.18 20.53 -2.70
C GLN A 151 -9.59 19.09 -2.43
N VAL A 152 -8.76 18.12 -2.84
CA VAL A 152 -9.01 16.70 -2.55
C VAL A 152 -9.08 16.47 -1.04
N ILE A 153 -8.11 16.96 -0.27
CA ILE A 153 -8.08 16.79 1.20
C ILE A 153 -9.34 17.40 1.84
N ALA A 154 -9.78 18.58 1.39
CA ALA A 154 -10.93 19.27 1.96
C ALA A 154 -12.25 18.51 1.77
N HIS A 155 -12.35 17.66 0.76
CA HIS A 155 -13.59 16.96 0.40
C HIS A 155 -13.48 15.43 0.53
N SER A 156 -12.29 14.90 0.82
CA SER A 156 -12.07 13.46 0.95
C SER A 156 -12.75 12.91 2.21
N PRO A 157 -13.54 11.82 2.10
CA PRO A 157 -14.13 11.15 3.26
C PRO A 157 -13.14 10.27 4.03
N ILE A 158 -11.91 10.07 3.49
CA ILE A 158 -10.90 9.15 4.00
C ILE A 158 -9.53 9.83 4.11
N GLU A 159 -8.58 9.14 4.74
CA GLU A 159 -7.21 9.60 4.89
C GLU A 159 -6.53 9.80 3.52
N VAL A 160 -5.76 10.87 3.40
CA VAL A 160 -5.00 11.21 2.18
C VAL A 160 -3.50 11.13 2.47
N GLU A 161 -2.78 10.40 1.63
CA GLU A 161 -1.33 10.27 1.66
C GLU A 161 -0.72 10.92 0.42
N VAL A 162 0.37 11.65 0.59
CA VAL A 162 1.11 12.31 -0.50
C VAL A 162 2.59 11.96 -0.43
N PHE A 163 3.24 11.92 -1.58
CA PHE A 163 4.69 11.76 -1.66
C PHE A 163 5.37 13.06 -1.25
N GLY A 164 6.08 13.04 -0.13
CA GLY A 164 6.86 14.19 0.35
C GLY A 164 8.27 14.25 -0.22
N PHE A 165 8.90 13.09 -0.40
CA PHE A 165 10.28 12.96 -0.88
C PHE A 165 10.48 11.65 -1.63
N GLY A 166 11.41 11.62 -2.58
CA GLY A 166 11.86 10.42 -3.29
C GLY A 166 11.86 10.58 -4.81
N SER A 167 12.32 9.52 -5.49
CA SER A 167 12.36 9.46 -6.95
C SER A 167 10.96 9.53 -7.57
N LEU A 168 10.89 10.09 -8.77
CA LEU A 168 9.64 10.10 -9.54
C LEU A 168 9.18 8.65 -9.80
N CYS A 169 7.94 8.35 -9.44
CA CYS A 169 7.30 7.11 -9.89
C CYS A 169 6.94 7.25 -11.36
N ILE A 170 7.54 6.46 -12.22
CA ILE A 170 7.06 6.27 -13.57
C ILE A 170 5.94 5.24 -13.47
N MET A 171 4.73 5.65 -13.80
CA MET A 171 3.63 4.70 -13.94
C MET A 171 3.87 3.90 -15.22
N VAL A 172 3.81 2.60 -15.14
CA VAL A 172 3.96 1.68 -16.27
C VAL A 172 2.59 1.07 -16.54
#